data_5dc97a461ed26864387b185fba8dd7e1
#
_entry.id   5dc97a461ed26864387b185fba8dd7e1
#
_cell.length_a   1.000
_cell.length_b   1.000
_cell.length_c   1.000
_cell.angle_alpha   90.00
_cell.angle_beta   90.00
_cell.angle_gamma   90.00
#
_symmetry.space_group_name_H-M   'P 1'
#
loop_
_entity.id
_entity.type
_entity.pdbx_description
1 polymer ?
#
loop_
_entity_poly.entity_id
_entity_poly.type
_entity_poly.pdbx_seq_one_letter_code
_entity_poly.pdbx_strand_id
1 'polypeptide(L)'
;MSSSNDCRPPEARGSDDDLRGLEILLVEDSQSVADALKQHLELLGANVTGPAATTAEAAKLMTERLPQVALVDFHLGGEDSSGLIAQLRKEGVPVIVLSGSFESPAPVSLQGVTMLAKPVSEAQILQYLKPIVKTGR
;
A
#
# COMPACT_ATOMS: atom_id res chain seq x y z
N MET A 1 7.09 -32.99 9.26
CA MET A 1 6.92 -32.55 9.19
C MET A 1 6.79 -31.94 9.30
N SER A 2 6.85 -31.98 9.33
CA SER A 2 6.64 -31.44 9.50
C SER A 2 6.07 -31.13 9.65
N SER A 3 5.95 -31.19 9.77
CA SER A 3 5.39 -30.87 9.91
C SER A 3 4.56 -30.68 9.96
N SER A 4 4.73 -30.93 9.99
CA SER A 4 3.56 -31.01 9.87
C SER A 4 2.76 -30.40 10.66
N ASN A 5 3.25 -30.09 11.35
CA ASN A 5 2.57 -29.40 12.12
C ASN A 5 1.83 -28.37 11.50
N ASP A 6 2.23 -27.86 10.44
CA ASP A 6 1.54 -26.88 9.63
C ASP A 6 0.64 -27.64 8.70
N CYS A 7 -0.64 -27.53 8.87
CA CYS A 7 -1.59 -28.26 8.07
C CYS A 7 -1.86 -27.63 6.73
N ARG A 8 -1.32 -26.45 6.49
CA ARG A 8 -1.55 -25.80 5.20
C ARG A 8 -0.79 -26.49 4.11
N PRO A 9 -1.34 -26.52 2.90
CA PRO A 9 -0.58 -27.07 1.78
C PRO A 9 0.70 -26.31 1.56
N PRO A 10 1.72 -26.93 1.01
CA PRO A 10 2.98 -26.22 0.77
C PRO A 10 2.82 -24.96 -0.06
N GLU A 11 1.90 -24.94 -0.99
CA GLU A 11 1.73 -23.77 -1.81
C GLU A 11 1.10 -22.62 -1.04
N ALA A 12 0.52 -22.87 0.13
CA ALA A 12 -0.02 -21.80 0.95
C ALA A 12 1.04 -21.23 1.88
N ARG A 13 2.04 -22.01 2.19
CA ARG A 13 3.11 -21.55 3.06
C ARG A 13 4.17 -20.90 2.21
N GLY A 14 4.53 -19.66 2.54
CA GLY A 14 5.48 -18.94 1.72
C GLY A 14 4.94 -18.69 0.34
N SER A 15 3.62 -18.57 0.26
CA SER A 15 2.96 -18.42 -1.01
C SER A 15 3.17 -17.04 -1.56
N ASP A 16 2.61 -16.81 -2.74
CA ASP A 16 2.65 -15.52 -3.38
C ASP A 16 1.93 -14.45 -2.58
N ASP A 17 1.09 -14.83 -1.62
CA ASP A 17 0.36 -13.86 -0.82
C ASP A 17 1.07 -13.47 0.46
N ASP A 18 2.30 -13.92 0.61
CA ASP A 18 3.07 -13.63 1.82
C ASP A 18 3.75 -12.27 1.67
N LEU A 19 3.39 -11.35 2.55
CA LEU A 19 3.97 -10.01 2.57
C LEU A 19 4.87 -9.81 3.78
N ARG A 20 5.39 -10.88 4.32
CA ARG A 20 6.11 -10.83 5.57
C ARG A 20 7.26 -9.83 5.55
N GLY A 21 7.23 -8.91 6.52
CA GLY A 21 8.29 -7.92 6.66
C GLY A 21 8.17 -6.71 5.77
N LEU A 22 7.18 -6.65 4.89
CA LEU A 22 7.03 -5.52 4.01
C LEU A 22 6.51 -4.31 4.78
N GLU A 23 7.21 -3.18 4.68
CA GLU A 23 6.82 -1.96 5.37
C GLU A 23 5.94 -1.13 4.44
N ILE A 24 4.69 -0.94 4.83
CA ILE A 24 3.69 -0.25 4.01
C ILE A 24 3.18 0.98 4.74
N LEU A 25 3.17 2.10 4.05
CA LEU A 25 2.49 3.30 4.54
C LEU A 25 1.10 3.32 3.92
N LEU A 26 0.08 3.40 4.75
CA LEU A 26 -1.31 3.43 4.28
C LEU A 26 -1.89 4.82 4.51
N VAL A 27 -2.42 5.41 3.45
CA VAL A 27 -3.01 6.76 3.53
C VAL A 27 -4.42 6.67 2.97
N GLU A 28 -5.40 6.81 3.84
CA GLU A 28 -6.80 6.63 3.49
C GLU A 28 -7.65 7.32 4.55
N ASP A 29 -8.56 8.21 4.12
CA ASP A 29 -9.36 8.94 5.10
C ASP A 29 -10.65 8.23 5.51
N SER A 30 -11.04 7.19 4.80
CA SER A 30 -12.20 6.40 5.22
C SER A 30 -11.74 5.37 6.25
N GLN A 31 -12.19 5.54 7.48
CA GLN A 31 -11.76 4.68 8.58
C GLN A 31 -12.04 3.22 8.31
N SER A 32 -13.25 2.92 7.83
CA SER A 32 -13.61 1.52 7.62
C SER A 32 -12.79 0.87 6.51
N VAL A 33 -12.52 1.61 5.44
CA VAL A 33 -11.71 1.09 4.35
C VAL A 33 -10.27 0.89 4.83
N ALA A 34 -9.75 1.87 5.56
CA ALA A 34 -8.38 1.81 6.05
C ALA A 34 -8.21 0.64 7.01
N ASP A 35 -9.16 0.45 7.92
CA ASP A 35 -9.06 -0.62 8.89
C ASP A 35 -9.09 -1.99 8.21
N ALA A 36 -9.95 -2.15 7.22
CA ALA A 36 -10.05 -3.41 6.51
C ALA A 36 -8.77 -3.72 5.76
N LEU A 37 -8.21 -2.73 5.08
CA LEU A 37 -6.96 -2.93 4.35
C LEU A 37 -5.82 -3.25 5.30
N LYS A 38 -5.71 -2.49 6.38
CA LYS A 38 -4.63 -2.72 7.33
C LYS A 38 -4.70 -4.12 7.90
N GLN A 39 -5.89 -4.54 8.31
CA GLN A 39 -6.06 -5.85 8.89
C GLN A 39 -5.67 -6.93 7.89
N HIS A 40 -6.12 -6.81 6.66
CA HIS A 40 -5.82 -7.80 5.64
C HIS A 40 -4.32 -7.89 5.37
N LEU A 41 -3.67 -6.74 5.22
CA LEU A 41 -2.24 -6.73 4.93
C LEU A 41 -1.42 -7.26 6.09
N GLU A 42 -1.83 -6.94 7.31
CA GLU A 42 -1.12 -7.44 8.49
C GLU A 42 -1.29 -8.94 8.65
N LEU A 43 -2.44 -9.47 8.26
CA LEU A 43 -2.63 -10.92 8.28
C LEU A 43 -1.66 -11.63 7.34
N LEU A 44 -1.23 -10.94 6.30
CA LEU A 44 -0.26 -11.50 5.36
C LEU A 44 1.18 -11.25 5.78
N GLY A 45 1.39 -10.61 6.91
CA GLY A 45 2.71 -10.42 7.45
C GLY A 45 3.32 -9.05 7.24
N ALA A 46 2.62 -8.13 6.61
CA ALA A 46 3.15 -6.80 6.39
C ALA A 46 3.12 -5.98 7.67
N ASN A 47 4.00 -5.00 7.75
CA ASN A 47 3.99 -4.02 8.82
C ASN A 47 3.40 -2.75 8.26
N VAL A 48 2.20 -2.39 8.71
CA VAL A 48 1.47 -1.26 8.17
C VAL A 48 1.59 -0.08 9.12
N THR A 49 2.07 1.03 8.58
CA THR A 49 2.12 2.30 9.31
C THR A 49 0.91 3.12 8.89
N GLY A 50 0.23 3.68 9.85
CA GLY A 50 -1.00 4.41 9.62
C GLY A 50 -2.19 3.57 10.06
N PRO A 51 -3.37 3.85 9.57
CA PRO A 51 -3.64 4.73 8.43
C PRO A 51 -3.51 6.21 8.77
N ALA A 52 -2.98 6.96 7.82
CA ALA A 52 -2.98 8.40 7.91
C ALA A 52 -4.19 8.91 7.14
N ALA A 53 -4.93 9.82 7.75
CA ALA A 53 -6.13 10.35 7.12
C ALA A 53 -5.87 11.61 6.32
N THR A 54 -4.69 12.22 6.51
CA THR A 54 -4.34 13.44 5.81
C THR A 54 -2.92 13.33 5.30
N THR A 55 -2.59 14.21 4.35
CA THR A 55 -1.22 14.24 3.84
C THR A 55 -0.23 14.69 4.90
N ALA A 56 -0.65 15.54 5.82
CA ALA A 56 0.22 16.00 6.90
C ALA A 56 0.59 14.85 7.83
N GLU A 57 -0.39 14.02 8.17
CA GLU A 57 -0.10 12.85 9.01
C GLU A 57 0.84 11.88 8.30
N ALA A 58 0.59 11.66 7.01
CA ALA A 58 1.40 10.75 6.23
C ALA A 58 2.84 11.25 6.15
N ALA A 59 3.01 12.54 5.92
CA ALA A 59 4.35 13.12 5.84
C ALA A 59 5.10 12.95 7.16
N LYS A 60 4.40 13.13 8.27
CA LYS A 60 5.01 12.95 9.57
C LYS A 60 5.46 11.51 9.77
N LEU A 61 4.60 10.57 9.39
CA LEU A 61 4.94 9.16 9.57
C LEU A 61 6.14 8.76 8.73
N MET A 62 6.25 9.28 7.51
CA MET A 62 7.35 8.90 6.67
C MET A 62 8.67 9.54 7.10
N THR A 63 8.64 10.64 7.85
CA THR A 63 9.87 11.17 8.41
C THR A 63 10.37 10.31 9.57
N GLU A 64 9.46 9.63 10.26
CA GLU A 64 9.85 8.77 11.35
C GLU A 64 10.39 7.44 10.81
N ARG A 65 9.81 6.94 9.74
CA ARG A 65 10.22 5.67 9.17
C ARG A 65 9.80 5.62 7.73
N LEU A 66 10.76 5.55 6.84
CA LEU A 66 10.49 5.51 5.42
C LEU A 66 9.95 4.14 5.04
N PRO A 67 8.79 4.05 4.40
CA PRO A 67 8.23 2.74 4.03
C PRO A 67 8.89 2.19 2.78
N GLN A 68 8.63 0.93 2.51
CA GLN A 68 9.09 0.30 1.27
C GLN A 68 8.10 0.52 0.14
N VAL A 69 6.85 0.79 0.48
CA VAL A 69 5.80 1.06 -0.50
C VAL A 69 4.71 1.85 0.20
N ALA A 70 3.98 2.67 -0.56
CA ALA A 70 2.86 3.43 -0.01
C ALA A 70 1.59 3.12 -0.79
N LEU A 71 0.50 2.90 -0.07
CA LEU A 71 -0.84 2.83 -0.63
C LEU A 71 -1.52 4.13 -0.29
N VAL A 72 -1.85 4.92 -1.29
CA VAL A 72 -2.30 6.29 -1.07
C VAL A 72 -3.60 6.54 -1.82
N ASP A 73 -4.65 6.92 -1.09
CA ASP A 73 -5.87 7.38 -1.71
C ASP A 73 -5.61 8.75 -2.31
N PHE A 74 -5.96 8.96 -3.56
CA PHE A 74 -5.68 10.24 -4.19
C PHE A 74 -6.47 11.38 -3.55
N HIS A 75 -7.72 11.12 -3.22
CA HIS A 75 -8.57 12.16 -2.61
C HIS A 75 -8.69 11.91 -1.11
N LEU A 76 -8.23 12.87 -0.33
CA LEU A 76 -8.23 12.77 1.13
C LEU A 76 -9.03 13.95 1.67
N GLY A 77 -10.33 13.73 1.88
CA GLY A 77 -11.18 14.82 2.33
C GLY A 77 -11.21 15.90 1.29
N GLY A 78 -10.81 17.08 1.64
CA GLY A 78 -10.83 18.20 0.71
C GLY A 78 -9.54 18.44 -0.03
N GLU A 79 -8.59 17.53 0.06
CA GLU A 79 -7.29 17.74 -0.58
C GLU A 79 -6.92 16.55 -1.44
N ASP A 80 -6.04 16.75 -2.40
CA ASP A 80 -5.49 15.62 -3.12
C ASP A 80 -4.12 15.30 -2.55
N SER A 81 -3.61 14.13 -2.90
CA SER A 81 -2.36 13.65 -2.34
C SER A 81 -1.19 13.79 -3.29
N SER A 82 -1.31 14.63 -4.33
CA SER A 82 -0.26 14.73 -5.34
C SER A 82 1.08 15.19 -4.75
N GLY A 83 1.05 16.12 -3.80
CA GLY A 83 2.28 16.56 -3.15
C GLY A 83 2.94 15.47 -2.35
N LEU A 84 2.14 14.69 -1.65
CA LEU A 84 2.66 13.56 -0.87
C LEU A 84 3.25 12.51 -1.81
N ILE A 85 2.56 12.24 -2.91
CA ILE A 85 3.04 11.27 -3.88
C ILE A 85 4.39 11.69 -4.44
N ALA A 86 4.52 12.98 -4.78
CA ALA A 86 5.78 13.51 -5.28
C ALA A 86 6.89 13.34 -4.25
N GLN A 87 6.59 13.60 -3.00
CA GLN A 87 7.57 13.47 -1.93
C GLN A 87 8.02 12.02 -1.76
N LEU A 88 7.08 11.09 -1.79
CA LEU A 88 7.40 9.68 -1.68
C LEU A 88 8.28 9.22 -2.84
N ARG A 89 7.95 9.66 -4.04
CA ARG A 89 8.73 9.29 -5.22
C ARG A 89 10.14 9.87 -5.15
N LYS A 90 10.27 11.05 -4.63
CA LYS A 90 11.58 11.67 -4.46
C LYS A 90 12.45 10.83 -3.53
N GLU A 91 11.83 10.20 -2.54
CA GLU A 91 12.55 9.35 -1.60
C GLU A 91 12.76 7.93 -2.14
N GLY A 92 12.32 7.67 -3.35
CA GLY A 92 12.49 6.35 -3.94
C GLY A 92 11.44 5.33 -3.52
N VAL A 93 10.35 5.77 -2.95
CA VAL A 93 9.31 4.86 -2.47
C VAL A 93 8.29 4.64 -3.57
N PRO A 94 8.06 3.38 -4.01
CA PRO A 94 7.00 3.11 -4.97
C PRO A 94 5.64 3.42 -4.37
N VAL A 95 4.76 3.99 -5.17
CA VAL A 95 3.44 4.42 -4.71
C VAL A 95 2.37 3.74 -5.53
N ILE A 96 1.38 3.19 -4.85
CA ILE A 96 0.17 2.67 -5.48
C ILE A 96 -0.95 3.62 -5.10
N VAL A 97 -1.52 4.29 -6.11
CA VAL A 97 -2.55 5.30 -5.90
C VAL A 97 -3.91 4.70 -6.13
N LEU A 98 -4.82 4.91 -5.19
CA LEU A 98 -6.19 4.45 -5.30
C LEU A 98 -7.08 5.64 -5.58
N SER A 99 -7.92 5.55 -6.60
CA SER A 99 -8.76 6.67 -6.95
C SER A 99 -10.11 6.20 -7.46
N GLY A 100 -11.15 6.87 -7.04
CA GLY A 100 -12.49 6.56 -7.52
C GLY A 100 -12.82 7.23 -8.83
N SER A 101 -11.97 8.13 -9.27
CA SER A 101 -12.26 8.91 -10.46
C SER A 101 -10.96 9.34 -11.10
N PHE A 102 -10.64 8.75 -12.23
CA PHE A 102 -9.43 9.10 -12.94
C PHE A 102 -9.72 10.16 -13.99
N GLU A 103 -8.86 11.13 -14.03
CA GLU A 103 -8.89 12.11 -15.09
C GLU A 103 -8.01 11.62 -16.20
N SER A 104 -8.36 11.92 -17.40
CA SER A 104 -7.59 11.51 -18.55
C SER A 104 -7.26 12.74 -19.38
N PRO A 105 -5.98 13.07 -19.53
CA PRO A 105 -4.83 12.29 -19.05
C PRO A 105 -4.62 12.47 -17.56
N ALA A 106 -3.88 11.53 -16.97
CA ALA A 106 -3.55 11.63 -15.56
C ALA A 106 -2.73 12.89 -15.32
N PRO A 107 -2.86 13.49 -14.12
CA PRO A 107 -2.00 14.60 -13.78
C PRO A 107 -0.54 14.24 -13.90
N VAL A 108 0.28 15.22 -14.23
CA VAL A 108 1.71 14.97 -14.42
C VAL A 108 2.32 14.32 -13.18
N SER A 109 1.89 14.74 -12.00
CA SER A 109 2.45 14.20 -10.77
C SER A 109 2.15 12.72 -10.59
N LEU A 110 1.17 12.19 -11.32
CA LEU A 110 0.82 10.78 -11.21
C LEU A 110 1.37 9.92 -12.33
N GLN A 111 2.01 10.53 -13.31
CA GLN A 111 2.57 9.75 -14.41
C GLN A 111 3.72 8.91 -13.87
N GLY A 112 3.72 7.65 -14.22
CA GLY A 112 4.77 6.75 -13.77
C GLY A 112 4.49 6.04 -12.46
N VAL A 113 3.36 6.33 -11.81
CA VAL A 113 2.98 5.58 -10.61
C VAL A 113 1.90 4.58 -10.99
N THR A 114 1.75 3.57 -10.15
CA THR A 114 0.68 2.59 -10.33
C THR A 114 -0.63 3.20 -9.83
N MET A 115 -1.65 3.16 -10.66
CA MET A 115 -2.95 3.69 -10.29
C MET A 115 -4.01 2.61 -10.41
N LEU A 116 -4.79 2.45 -9.35
CA LEU A 116 -5.86 1.47 -9.32
C LEU A 116 -7.19 2.16 -9.09
N ALA A 117 -8.18 1.80 -9.91
CA ALA A 117 -9.51 2.39 -9.80
C ALA A 117 -10.29 1.73 -8.67
N LYS A 118 -10.96 2.53 -7.88
CA LYS A 118 -11.85 2.01 -6.86
C LYS A 118 -13.16 1.55 -7.50
N PRO A 119 -13.79 0.53 -6.97
CA PRO A 119 -13.38 -0.26 -5.81
C PRO A 119 -12.26 -1.22 -6.19
N VAL A 120 -11.30 -1.34 -5.29
CA VAL A 120 -10.11 -2.16 -5.52
C VAL A 120 -10.19 -3.40 -4.66
N SER A 121 -9.93 -4.54 -5.26
CA SER A 121 -9.90 -5.79 -4.50
C SER A 121 -8.52 -5.96 -3.86
N GLU A 122 -8.49 -6.74 -2.79
CA GLU A 122 -7.22 -7.05 -2.15
C GLU A 122 -6.30 -7.80 -3.10
N ALA A 123 -6.87 -8.62 -3.98
CA ALA A 123 -6.06 -9.36 -4.94
C ALA A 123 -5.34 -8.41 -5.90
N GLN A 124 -6.00 -7.34 -6.31
CA GLN A 124 -5.35 -6.36 -7.16
C GLN A 124 -4.18 -5.68 -6.47
N ILE A 125 -4.37 -5.32 -5.20
CA ILE A 125 -3.31 -4.68 -4.44
C ILE A 125 -2.15 -5.64 -4.27
N LEU A 126 -2.43 -6.89 -3.92
CA LEU A 126 -1.39 -7.89 -3.74
C LEU A 126 -0.55 -8.08 -4.99
N GLN A 127 -1.19 -8.01 -6.14
CA GLN A 127 -0.49 -8.18 -7.41
C GLN A 127 0.67 -7.19 -7.54
N TYR A 128 0.51 -6.00 -6.99
CA TYR A 128 1.54 -4.97 -7.07
C TYR A 128 2.48 -4.96 -5.87
N LEU A 129 2.08 -5.58 -4.77
CA LEU A 129 2.94 -5.64 -3.59
C LEU A 129 3.92 -6.81 -3.62
N LYS A 130 3.52 -7.92 -4.20
CA LYS A 130 4.37 -9.11 -4.23
C LYS A 130 5.73 -8.86 -4.86
N PRO A 131 5.81 -8.18 -6.00
CA PRO A 131 7.14 -7.95 -6.58
C PRO A 131 8.04 -7.11 -5.68
N ILE A 132 7.45 -6.23 -4.88
CA ILE A 132 8.23 -5.38 -4.00
C ILE A 132 8.86 -6.19 -2.88
N VAL A 133 8.12 -7.15 -2.35
CA VAL A 133 8.67 -8.04 -1.34
C VAL A 133 9.86 -8.80 -1.90
N LYS A 134 9.72 -9.30 -3.12
CA LYS A 134 10.77 -10.12 -3.72
C LYS A 134 12.03 -9.33 -4.02
N THR A 135 11.88 -8.09 -4.46
CA THR A 135 13.06 -7.31 -4.81
C THR A 135 13.60 -6.56 -3.64
N GLY A 136 12.76 -6.30 -2.67
CA GLY A 136 13.07 -5.31 -1.74
C GLY A 136 13.91 -5.76 -0.64
N ARG A 137 14.03 -6.73 -0.40
CA ARG A 137 14.70 -6.86 0.74
C ARG A 137 14.03 -7.64 1.66
#